data_3ebfbc90e77be3fe56471a160e9e08f7
#
_entry.id   3ebfbc90e77be3fe56471a160e9e08f7
#
_cell.length_a   1.000
_cell.length_b   1.000
_cell.length_c   1.000
_cell.angle_alpha   90.00
_cell.angle_beta   90.00
_cell.angle_gamma   90.00
#
_symmetry.space_group_name_H-M   'P 1'
#
loop_
_entity.id
_entity.type
_entity.pdbx_description
1 polymer ?
#
loop_
_entity_poly.entity_id
_entity_poly.type
_entity_poly.pdbx_seq_one_letter_code
_entity_poly.pdbx_strand_id
1 'polypeptide(L)'
;MKLLGLFRHAKSDWGDPRARDFDRPLNERGRAGAEIMGRHIRDHGVRWNRVLSSPAVRCAETIELACQASGQPVKVNWDRRIYLASSVTLADVLREQEGDPAAILMVGHNPGLEDLIFDLVPDNGSSPLRDAVEEKFPTACYAVLELDIERWADLHDRCARLVHLTRPRDLDAALGPVF
;
A
#
# COMPACT_ATOMS: atom_id res chain seq x y z
N MET A 1 13.86 -1.02 15.17
CA MET A 1 12.96 -0.22 14.31
C MET A 1 12.64 -0.97 13.05
N LYS A 2 11.39 -1.00 12.62
CA LYS A 2 10.93 -1.65 11.40
C LYS A 2 10.38 -0.62 10.42
N LEU A 3 10.33 -0.97 9.13
CA LEU A 3 9.66 -0.17 8.11
C LEU A 3 8.43 -0.91 7.58
N LEU A 4 7.34 -0.19 7.45
CA LEU A 4 6.11 -0.67 6.82
C LEU A 4 5.79 0.22 5.63
N GLY A 5 5.74 -0.39 4.44
CA GLY A 5 5.19 0.24 3.25
C GLY A 5 3.75 -0.18 3.06
N LEU A 6 2.90 0.76 2.70
CA LEU A 6 1.52 0.50 2.34
C LEU A 6 1.27 1.01 0.93
N PHE A 7 0.79 0.13 0.08
CA PHE A 7 0.55 0.42 -1.33
C PHE A 7 -0.87 -0.01 -1.71
N ARG A 8 -1.75 0.96 -1.92
CA ARG A 8 -3.10 0.67 -2.37
C ARG A 8 -3.08 0.29 -3.85
N HIS A 9 -3.87 -0.73 -4.23
CA HIS A 9 -4.02 -1.11 -5.64
C HIS A 9 -4.35 0.11 -6.51
N ALA A 10 -3.94 0.08 -7.77
CA ALA A 10 -4.25 1.11 -8.75
C ALA A 10 -5.72 1.07 -9.19
N LYS A 11 -6.12 2.03 -9.99
CA LYS A 11 -7.52 2.23 -10.36
C LYS A 11 -8.06 1.05 -11.17
N SER A 12 -9.17 0.48 -10.71
CA SER A 12 -9.79 -0.69 -11.30
C SER A 12 -10.91 -0.32 -12.30
N ASP A 13 -11.20 -1.28 -13.18
CA ASP A 13 -12.25 -1.17 -14.18
C ASP A 13 -13.61 -1.58 -13.60
N TRP A 14 -14.60 -0.73 -13.81
CA TRP A 14 -16.00 -0.95 -13.42
C TRP A 14 -16.90 -1.19 -14.63
N GLY A 15 -16.34 -1.34 -15.85
CA GLY A 15 -17.09 -1.43 -17.09
C GLY A 15 -17.89 -2.72 -17.28
N ASP A 16 -17.50 -3.82 -16.61
CA ASP A 16 -18.23 -5.08 -16.66
C ASP A 16 -19.09 -5.28 -15.40
N PRO A 17 -20.41 -5.12 -15.48
CA PRO A 17 -21.29 -5.30 -14.33
C PRO A 17 -21.41 -6.76 -13.86
N ARG A 18 -20.92 -7.72 -14.65
CA ARG A 18 -20.95 -9.16 -14.33
C ARG A 18 -19.69 -9.61 -13.58
N ALA A 19 -18.61 -8.81 -13.62
CA ALA A 19 -17.37 -9.15 -12.94
C ALA A 19 -17.58 -9.16 -11.43
N ARG A 20 -17.09 -10.21 -10.78
CA ARG A 20 -16.99 -10.22 -9.32
C ARG A 20 -15.97 -9.17 -8.88
N ASP A 21 -16.18 -8.53 -7.76
CA ASP A 21 -15.23 -7.54 -7.24
C ASP A 21 -13.79 -8.05 -7.21
N PHE A 22 -13.59 -9.27 -6.74
CA PHE A 22 -12.27 -9.91 -6.67
C PHE A 22 -11.55 -9.99 -8.03
N ASP A 23 -12.30 -10.19 -9.11
CA ASP A 23 -11.77 -10.42 -10.47
C ASP A 23 -11.64 -9.13 -11.29
N ARG A 24 -12.04 -7.98 -10.78
CA ARG A 24 -11.96 -6.72 -11.52
C ARG A 24 -10.50 -6.34 -11.82
N PRO A 25 -10.14 -6.15 -13.11
CA PRO A 25 -8.80 -5.74 -13.51
C PRO A 25 -8.59 -4.23 -13.31
N LEU A 26 -7.38 -3.77 -13.55
CA LEU A 26 -7.07 -2.35 -13.65
C LEU A 26 -7.65 -1.77 -14.95
N ASN A 27 -8.04 -0.49 -14.90
CA ASN A 27 -8.30 0.27 -16.10
C ASN A 27 -7.02 0.91 -16.65
N GLU A 28 -7.12 1.67 -17.73
CA GLU A 28 -5.96 2.29 -18.37
C GLU A 28 -5.22 3.27 -17.44
N ARG A 29 -5.96 4.11 -16.72
CA ARG A 29 -5.38 5.03 -15.73
C ARG A 29 -4.69 4.27 -14.58
N GLY A 30 -5.29 3.16 -14.16
CA GLY A 30 -4.71 2.28 -13.15
C GLY A 30 -3.38 1.68 -13.59
N ARG A 31 -3.30 1.22 -14.82
CA ARG A 31 -2.03 0.71 -15.37
C ARG A 31 -0.95 1.77 -15.39
N ALA A 32 -1.26 2.98 -15.87
CA ALA A 32 -0.32 4.09 -15.86
C ALA A 32 0.12 4.47 -14.44
N GLY A 33 -0.81 4.50 -13.49
CA GLY A 33 -0.53 4.77 -12.07
C GLY A 33 0.38 3.71 -11.44
N ALA A 34 0.14 2.44 -11.71
CA ALA A 34 0.97 1.34 -11.22
C ALA A 34 2.42 1.43 -11.74
N GLU A 35 2.58 1.74 -13.01
CA GLU A 35 3.91 1.87 -13.63
C GLU A 35 4.71 3.04 -13.04
N ILE A 36 4.10 4.22 -12.95
CA ILE A 36 4.78 5.40 -12.42
C ILE A 36 5.14 5.21 -10.94
N MET A 37 4.25 4.60 -10.16
CA MET A 37 4.52 4.32 -8.75
C MET A 37 5.57 3.23 -8.58
N GLY A 38 5.63 2.25 -9.45
CA GLY A 38 6.69 1.25 -9.44
C GLY A 38 8.08 1.88 -9.58
N ARG A 39 8.24 2.80 -10.52
CA ARG A 39 9.50 3.56 -10.67
C ARG A 39 9.78 4.43 -9.45
N HIS A 40 8.77 5.07 -8.90
CA HIS A 40 8.92 5.89 -7.70
C HIS A 40 9.36 5.08 -6.48
N ILE A 41 8.73 3.92 -6.24
CA ILE A 41 9.09 3.03 -5.13
C ILE A 41 10.56 2.60 -5.24
N ARG A 42 11.00 2.22 -6.45
CA ARG A 42 12.42 1.93 -6.71
C ARG A 42 13.31 3.12 -6.36
N ASP A 43 12.98 4.30 -6.87
CA ASP A 43 13.82 5.50 -6.74
C ASP A 43 13.84 6.05 -5.30
N HIS A 44 12.76 5.83 -4.54
CA HIS A 44 12.69 6.17 -3.11
C HIS A 44 13.69 5.37 -2.29
N GLY A 45 14.05 4.15 -2.74
CA GLY A 45 15.21 3.42 -2.27
C GLY A 45 15.01 2.53 -1.04
N VAL A 46 13.82 2.40 -0.50
CA VAL A 46 13.56 1.41 0.55
C VAL A 46 13.63 0.01 -0.05
N ARG A 47 14.44 -0.84 0.55
CA ARG A 47 14.56 -2.24 0.17
C ARG A 47 13.54 -3.07 0.94
N TRP A 48 12.49 -3.49 0.25
CA TRP A 48 11.44 -4.32 0.85
C TRP A 48 11.88 -5.78 0.91
N ASN A 49 12.09 -6.27 2.14
CA ASN A 49 12.54 -7.65 2.37
C ASN A 49 11.40 -8.65 2.16
N ARG A 50 10.16 -8.22 2.33
CA ARG A 50 8.96 -9.03 2.16
C ARG A 50 7.85 -8.21 1.55
N VAL A 51 7.14 -8.80 0.60
CA VAL A 51 5.95 -8.19 0.00
C VAL A 51 4.75 -9.10 0.30
N LEU A 52 3.75 -8.53 0.98
CA LEU A 52 2.48 -9.18 1.29
C LEU A 52 1.40 -8.54 0.44
N SER A 53 0.53 -9.33 -0.16
CA SER A 53 -0.55 -8.76 -0.99
C SER A 53 -1.84 -9.54 -0.91
N SER A 54 -2.93 -8.78 -1.00
CA SER A 54 -4.23 -9.33 -1.41
C SER A 54 -4.10 -10.01 -2.76
N PRO A 55 -4.70 -11.19 -2.96
CA PRO A 55 -4.69 -11.88 -4.25
C PRO A 55 -5.73 -11.35 -5.26
N ALA A 56 -6.50 -10.32 -4.92
CA ALA A 56 -7.42 -9.70 -5.86
C ALA A 56 -6.68 -9.29 -7.16
N VAL A 57 -7.34 -9.46 -8.29
CA VAL A 57 -6.73 -9.22 -9.62
C VAL A 57 -6.12 -7.82 -9.71
N ARG A 58 -6.80 -6.78 -9.22
CA ARG A 58 -6.29 -5.41 -9.24
C ARG A 58 -5.02 -5.20 -8.42
N CYS A 59 -4.83 -5.96 -7.33
CA CYS A 59 -3.58 -5.93 -6.56
C CYS A 59 -2.46 -6.66 -7.31
N ALA A 60 -2.75 -7.83 -7.86
CA ALA A 60 -1.78 -8.61 -8.63
C ALA A 60 -1.27 -7.85 -9.85
N GLU A 61 -2.17 -7.23 -10.61
CA GLU A 61 -1.80 -6.41 -11.76
C GLU A 61 -1.01 -5.16 -11.37
N THR A 62 -1.37 -4.52 -10.27
CA THR A 62 -0.62 -3.37 -9.74
C THR A 62 0.84 -3.74 -9.48
N ILE A 63 1.07 -4.86 -8.80
CA ILE A 63 2.43 -5.33 -8.50
C ILE A 63 3.17 -5.70 -9.78
N GLU A 64 2.52 -6.44 -10.67
CA GLU A 64 3.14 -6.87 -11.93
C GLU A 64 3.63 -5.68 -12.75
N LEU A 65 2.78 -4.69 -12.96
CA LEU A 65 3.13 -3.50 -13.73
C LEU A 65 4.18 -2.63 -13.03
N ALA A 66 4.11 -2.50 -11.71
CA ALA A 66 5.11 -1.80 -10.93
C ALA A 66 6.49 -2.48 -11.03
N CYS A 67 6.54 -3.80 -10.97
CA CYS A 67 7.78 -4.56 -11.13
C CYS A 67 8.35 -4.46 -12.54
N GLN A 68 7.51 -4.55 -13.57
CA GLN A 68 7.94 -4.38 -14.96
C GLN A 68 8.52 -2.99 -15.20
N ALA A 69 7.85 -1.95 -14.72
CA ALA A 69 8.29 -0.57 -14.91
C ALA A 69 9.58 -0.25 -14.16
N SER A 70 9.76 -0.82 -12.97
CA SER A 70 10.97 -0.63 -12.16
C SER A 70 12.14 -1.50 -12.57
N GLY A 71 11.91 -2.57 -13.32
CA GLY A 71 12.90 -3.58 -13.65
C GLY A 71 13.32 -4.43 -12.44
N GLN A 72 12.56 -4.42 -11.36
CA GLN A 72 12.86 -5.14 -10.13
C GLN A 72 11.80 -6.19 -9.86
N PRO A 73 12.09 -7.48 -10.09
CA PRO A 73 11.16 -8.55 -9.74
C PRO A 73 11.06 -8.69 -8.22
N VAL A 74 9.88 -9.01 -7.72
CA VAL A 74 9.65 -9.31 -6.31
C VAL A 74 8.94 -10.64 -6.14
N LYS A 75 9.27 -11.34 -5.06
CA LYS A 75 8.50 -12.50 -4.61
C LYS A 75 7.36 -12.01 -3.75
N VAL A 76 6.13 -12.30 -4.15
CA VAL A 76 4.93 -11.89 -3.43
C VAL A 76 4.42 -13.04 -2.57
N ASN A 77 4.12 -12.73 -1.31
CA ASN A 77 3.39 -13.64 -0.42
C ASN A 77 1.92 -13.23 -0.45
N TRP A 78 1.11 -14.02 -1.12
CA TRP A 78 -0.32 -13.79 -1.27
C TRP A 78 -1.05 -14.23 0.00
N ASP A 79 -1.92 -13.37 0.54
CA ASP A 79 -2.72 -13.67 1.73
C ASP A 79 -4.15 -13.18 1.53
N ARG A 80 -5.09 -14.12 1.46
CA ARG A 80 -6.52 -13.80 1.24
C ARG A 80 -7.11 -12.95 2.36
N ARG A 81 -6.53 -12.99 3.55
CA ARG A 81 -6.98 -12.16 4.68
C ARG A 81 -6.81 -10.67 4.43
N ILE A 82 -5.92 -10.28 3.49
CA ILE A 82 -5.71 -8.88 3.12
C ILE A 82 -6.83 -8.36 2.22
N TYR A 83 -7.55 -9.25 1.53
CA TYR A 83 -8.65 -8.85 0.66
C TYR A 83 -9.78 -8.19 1.45
N LEU A 84 -10.03 -6.90 1.16
CA LEU A 84 -11.04 -6.06 1.83
C LEU A 84 -11.01 -6.14 3.36
N ALA A 85 -9.83 -6.31 3.92
CA ALA A 85 -9.63 -6.47 5.35
C ALA A 85 -9.82 -5.17 6.14
N SER A 86 -10.22 -5.32 7.42
CA SER A 86 -10.12 -4.24 8.39
C SER A 86 -8.67 -3.98 8.80
N SER A 87 -8.40 -2.82 9.39
CA SER A 87 -7.07 -2.51 9.95
C SER A 87 -6.64 -3.51 11.02
N VAL A 88 -7.58 -4.01 11.82
CA VAL A 88 -7.32 -5.03 12.85
C VAL A 88 -6.76 -6.31 12.22
N THR A 89 -7.39 -6.80 11.15
CA THR A 89 -6.92 -7.98 10.43
C THR A 89 -5.56 -7.75 9.80
N LEU A 90 -5.34 -6.59 9.18
CA LEU A 90 -4.04 -6.23 8.60
C LEU A 90 -2.93 -6.21 9.66
N ALA A 91 -3.20 -5.65 10.83
CA ALA A 91 -2.25 -5.64 11.94
C ALA A 91 -1.92 -7.07 12.41
N ASP A 92 -2.92 -7.96 12.48
CA ASP A 92 -2.70 -9.36 12.85
C ASP A 92 -1.84 -10.09 11.82
N VAL A 93 -2.07 -9.87 10.54
CA VAL A 93 -1.22 -10.43 9.47
C VAL A 93 0.23 -9.99 9.65
N LEU A 94 0.46 -8.72 9.96
CA LEU A 94 1.82 -8.20 10.20
C LEU A 94 2.47 -8.81 11.44
N ARG A 95 1.71 -8.96 12.54
CA ARG A 95 2.23 -9.54 13.80
C ARG A 95 2.68 -10.98 13.64
N GLU A 96 2.08 -11.71 12.72
CA GLU A 96 2.37 -13.13 12.46
C GLU A 96 3.61 -13.35 11.58
N GLN A 97 4.24 -12.30 11.06
CA GLN A 97 5.36 -12.45 10.14
C GLN A 97 6.61 -12.97 10.85
N GLU A 98 7.07 -14.12 10.41
CA GLU A 98 8.26 -14.79 10.92
C GLU A 98 9.51 -14.36 10.16
N GLY A 99 10.71 -14.74 10.65
CA GLY A 99 11.97 -14.50 9.99
C GLY A 99 12.49 -13.07 10.10
N ASP A 100 11.87 -12.25 10.93
CA ASP A 100 12.34 -10.91 11.31
C ASP A 100 12.71 -9.98 10.14
N PRO A 101 11.87 -9.83 9.09
CA PRO A 101 12.19 -8.90 8.01
C PRO A 101 12.26 -7.46 8.53
N ALA A 102 13.26 -6.70 8.09
CA ALA A 102 13.43 -5.31 8.49
C ALA A 102 12.35 -4.40 7.89
N ALA A 103 11.89 -4.71 6.68
CA ALA A 103 10.94 -3.91 5.93
C ALA A 103 9.91 -4.79 5.21
N ILE A 104 8.64 -4.52 5.44
CA ILE A 104 7.51 -5.21 4.79
C ILE A 104 6.72 -4.19 3.97
N LEU A 105 6.44 -4.52 2.71
CA LEU A 105 5.49 -3.81 1.87
C LEU A 105 4.18 -4.60 1.82
N MET A 106 3.08 -3.95 2.17
CA MET A 106 1.74 -4.53 2.09
C MET A 106 0.94 -3.86 0.98
N VAL A 107 0.41 -4.65 0.07
CA VAL A 107 -0.43 -4.19 -1.04
C VAL A 107 -1.87 -4.63 -0.78
N GLY A 108 -2.79 -3.70 -0.78
CA GLY A 108 -4.17 -4.00 -0.41
C GLY A 108 -5.18 -2.93 -0.79
N HIS A 109 -6.16 -2.77 0.08
CA HIS A 109 -7.38 -2.03 -0.19
C HIS A 109 -7.70 -1.02 0.90
N ASN A 110 -8.44 0.03 0.55
CA ASN A 110 -9.12 0.90 1.50
C ASN A 110 -10.52 0.32 1.83
N PRO A 111 -11.07 0.63 3.01
CA PRO A 111 -10.52 1.54 4.01
C PRO A 111 -9.43 0.93 4.91
N GLY A 112 -9.14 -0.36 4.80
CA GLY A 112 -8.23 -1.04 5.71
C GLY A 112 -6.84 -0.43 5.80
N LEU A 113 -6.21 -0.07 4.67
CA LEU A 113 -4.88 0.53 4.66
C LEU A 113 -4.87 1.91 5.31
N GLU A 114 -5.82 2.75 4.96
CA GLU A 114 -5.96 4.09 5.52
C GLU A 114 -6.24 4.03 7.03
N ASP A 115 -7.15 3.16 7.45
CA ASP A 115 -7.46 2.94 8.87
C ASP A 115 -6.23 2.44 9.64
N LEU A 116 -5.41 1.60 9.03
CA LEU A 116 -4.17 1.11 9.64
C LEU A 116 -3.19 2.27 9.90
N ILE A 117 -3.08 3.23 8.98
CA ILE A 117 -2.28 4.43 9.21
C ILE A 117 -2.81 5.19 10.42
N PHE A 118 -4.12 5.38 10.52
CA PHE A 118 -4.73 6.11 11.63
C PHE A 118 -4.56 5.40 12.98
N ASP A 119 -4.58 4.08 12.98
CA ASP A 119 -4.33 3.29 14.19
C ASP A 119 -2.86 3.40 14.65
N LEU A 120 -1.93 3.33 13.71
CA LEU A 120 -0.50 3.26 14.01
C LEU A 120 0.17 4.60 14.23
N VAL A 121 -0.33 5.68 13.60
CA VAL A 121 0.26 7.02 13.68
C VAL A 121 -0.57 7.90 14.60
N PRO A 122 0.01 8.45 15.69
CA PRO A 122 -0.74 9.30 16.62
C PRO A 122 -1.33 10.54 15.95
N ASP A 123 -2.54 10.90 16.34
CA ASP A 123 -3.19 12.15 15.97
C ASP A 123 -2.86 13.22 17.02
N ASN A 124 -1.69 13.84 16.89
CA ASN A 124 -1.21 14.85 17.83
C ASN A 124 -0.95 16.21 17.16
N GLY A 125 -1.43 16.39 15.92
CA GLY A 125 -1.23 17.61 15.16
C GLY A 125 0.19 17.84 14.63
N SER A 126 1.09 16.86 14.79
CA SER A 126 2.50 16.99 14.40
C SER A 126 2.85 16.37 13.04
N SER A 127 1.87 15.75 12.34
CA SER A 127 2.12 15.04 11.09
C SER A 127 1.31 15.61 9.92
N PRO A 128 1.90 16.50 9.11
CA PRO A 128 1.25 16.96 7.88
C PRO A 128 0.92 15.84 6.90
N LEU A 129 1.74 14.77 6.88
CA LEU A 129 1.49 13.60 6.04
C LEU A 129 0.25 12.83 6.50
N ARG A 130 0.04 12.68 7.81
CA ARG A 130 -1.18 12.07 8.35
C ARG A 130 -2.42 12.89 7.97
N ASP A 131 -2.33 14.21 8.06
CA ASP A 131 -3.42 15.10 7.66
C ASP A 131 -3.75 14.93 6.18
N ALA A 132 -2.75 14.73 5.32
CA ALA A 132 -2.95 14.45 3.91
C ALA A 132 -3.67 13.11 3.67
N VAL A 133 -3.39 12.09 4.49
CA VAL A 133 -4.13 10.81 4.44
C VAL A 133 -5.58 10.99 4.85
N GLU A 134 -5.86 11.83 5.85
CA GLU A 134 -7.24 12.15 6.25
C GLU A 134 -8.04 12.78 5.10
N GLU A 135 -7.41 13.59 4.27
CA GLU A 135 -8.05 14.12 3.08
C GLU A 135 -8.32 13.01 2.06
N LYS A 136 -7.32 12.21 1.71
CA LYS A 136 -7.46 11.09 0.79
C LYS A 136 -6.20 10.22 0.72
N PHE A 137 -6.41 8.91 0.75
CA PHE A 137 -5.42 7.89 0.38
C PHE A 137 -5.90 7.20 -0.91
N PRO A 138 -5.62 7.78 -2.09
CA PRO A 138 -6.20 7.34 -3.36
C PRO A 138 -5.60 6.01 -3.86
N THR A 139 -6.19 5.50 -4.95
CA THR A 139 -5.63 4.32 -5.65
C THR A 139 -4.18 4.58 -6.07
N ALA A 140 -3.35 3.54 -5.99
CA ALA A 140 -1.91 3.55 -6.22
C ALA A 140 -1.12 4.49 -5.28
N CYS A 141 -1.71 4.96 -4.20
CA CYS A 141 -0.99 5.73 -3.17
C CYS A 141 0.00 4.83 -2.43
N TYR A 142 1.18 5.36 -2.17
CA TYR A 142 2.27 4.69 -1.49
C TYR A 142 2.68 5.47 -0.25
N ALA A 143 2.72 4.80 0.88
CA ALA A 143 3.12 5.37 2.16
C ALA A 143 4.21 4.53 2.82
N VAL A 144 5.11 5.18 3.55
CA VAL A 144 6.14 4.50 4.37
C VAL A 144 6.02 4.97 5.80
N LEU A 145 5.97 4.02 6.72
CA LEU A 145 5.92 4.23 8.16
C LEU A 145 7.18 3.66 8.81
N GLU A 146 7.77 4.43 9.71
CA GLU A 146 8.77 3.94 10.64
C GLU A 146 8.06 3.46 11.91
N LEU A 147 8.32 2.21 12.30
CA LEU A 147 7.70 1.58 13.46
C LEU A 147 8.71 1.51 14.61
N ASP A 148 8.36 2.05 15.76
CA ASP A 148 9.15 1.95 16.98
C ASP A 148 8.89 0.60 17.67
N ILE A 149 9.28 -0.46 16.99
CA ILE A 149 9.18 -1.86 17.44
C ILE A 149 10.44 -2.62 17.02
N GLU A 150 10.80 -3.64 17.79
CA GLU A 150 11.90 -4.54 17.43
C GLU A 150 11.43 -5.78 16.68
N ARG A 151 10.23 -6.26 16.99
CA ARG A 151 9.62 -7.45 16.39
C ARG A 151 8.24 -7.12 15.85
N TRP A 152 7.86 -7.76 14.75
CA TRP A 152 6.51 -7.59 14.18
C TRP A 152 5.41 -8.00 15.16
N ALA A 153 5.68 -9.01 16.01
CA ALA A 153 4.74 -9.43 17.06
C ALA A 153 4.40 -8.32 18.06
N ASP A 154 5.25 -7.31 18.19
CA ASP A 154 5.07 -6.19 19.11
C ASP A 154 4.29 -5.01 18.50
N LEU A 155 3.82 -5.12 17.26
CA LEU A 155 3.05 -4.07 16.61
C LEU A 155 1.83 -3.67 17.45
N HIS A 156 1.69 -2.39 17.74
CA HIS A 156 0.62 -1.84 18.55
C HIS A 156 0.21 -0.45 18.06
N ASP A 157 -0.92 0.01 18.53
CA ASP A 157 -1.42 1.34 18.16
C ASP A 157 -0.43 2.44 18.58
N ARG A 158 -0.33 3.46 17.75
CA ARG A 158 0.45 4.67 18.00
C ARG A 158 1.96 4.43 18.08
N CYS A 159 2.45 3.34 17.50
CA CYS A 159 3.89 3.01 17.48
C CYS A 159 4.63 3.53 16.26
N ALA A 160 3.97 4.22 15.35
CA ALA A 160 4.52 4.58 14.07
C ALA A 160 4.60 6.09 13.82
N ARG A 161 5.52 6.43 12.92
CA ARG A 161 5.62 7.76 12.30
C ARG A 161 5.49 7.60 10.79
N LEU A 162 4.61 8.38 10.17
CA LEU A 162 4.49 8.42 8.71
C LEU A 162 5.61 9.30 8.15
N VAL A 163 6.50 8.71 7.35
CA VAL A 163 7.71 9.39 6.86
C VAL A 163 7.69 9.67 5.36
N HIS A 164 6.79 9.02 4.61
CA HIS A 164 6.67 9.22 3.17
C HIS A 164 5.23 8.96 2.72
N LEU A 165 4.76 9.78 1.81
CA LEU A 165 3.45 9.65 1.18
C LEU A 165 3.54 10.21 -0.24
N THR A 166 3.22 9.39 -1.24
CA THR A 166 3.19 9.81 -2.64
C THR A 166 1.99 9.21 -3.35
N ARG A 167 1.29 10.06 -4.07
CA ARG A 167 0.13 9.70 -4.90
C ARG A 167 0.55 9.76 -6.37
N PRO A 168 -0.11 9.03 -7.28
CA PRO A 168 0.17 9.16 -8.71
C PRO A 168 0.13 10.61 -9.21
N ARG A 169 -0.83 11.41 -8.74
CA ARG A 169 -0.97 12.82 -9.12
C ARG A 169 0.21 13.71 -8.69
N ASP A 170 0.95 13.31 -7.69
CA ASP A 170 2.14 14.04 -7.25
C ASP A 170 3.31 13.87 -8.23
N LEU A 171 3.29 12.79 -9.01
CA LEU A 171 4.31 12.46 -10.02
C LEU A 171 3.88 12.84 -11.43
N ASP A 172 2.58 12.78 -11.71
CA ASP A 172 1.98 13.14 -12.99
C ASP A 172 0.59 13.74 -12.75
N ALA A 173 0.44 15.03 -13.01
CA ALA A 173 -0.82 15.77 -12.80
C ALA A 173 -1.98 15.18 -13.62
N ALA A 174 -1.70 14.54 -14.76
CA ALA A 174 -2.72 13.90 -15.59
C ALA A 174 -3.40 12.71 -14.88
N LEU A 175 -2.78 12.16 -13.84
CA LEU A 175 -3.33 11.09 -13.02
C LEU A 175 -4.11 11.59 -11.81
N GLY A 176 -4.32 12.88 -11.70
CA GLY A 176 -5.19 13.49 -10.70
C GLY A 176 -6.68 13.34 -11.01
N PRO A 177 -7.55 13.87 -10.13
CA PRO A 177 -8.99 13.85 -10.35
C PRO A 177 -9.36 14.54 -11.67
N VAL A 178 -10.32 13.96 -12.36
CA VAL A 178 -10.93 14.56 -13.56
C VAL A 178 -12.17 15.33 -13.10
N PHE A 179 -12.21 16.61 -13.41
CA PHE A 179 -13.32 17.47 -13.13
C PHE A 179 -14.18 17.71 -14.38
#